data_3d624ec5a504dfc1a722b98c6acf26f8
#
_entry.id   3d624ec5a504dfc1a722b98c6acf26f8
#
_cell.length_a   1.000
_cell.length_b   1.000
_cell.length_c   1.000
_cell.angle_alpha   90.00
_cell.angle_beta   90.00
_cell.angle_gamma   90.00
#
_symmetry.space_group_name_H-M   'P 1'
#
loop_
_entity.id
_entity.type
_entity.pdbx_description
1 polymer ?
#
loop_
_entity_poly.entity_id
_entity_poly.type
_entity_poly.pdbx_seq_one_letter_code
_entity_poly.pdbx_strand_id
1 'polypeptide(L)' 'MEDSKARYTLRIDQELLDKLGYIAEYEGRTKNGELVHMIRRRIAEFEREHGKIE' A
#
# COMPACT_ATOMS: atom_id res chain seq x y z
N MET A 1 -1.83 -1.15 24.60
CA MET A 1 -1.67 -1.90 23.42
C MET A 1 -0.50 -1.43 22.56
N GLU A 2 0.26 -2.36 22.14
CA GLU A 2 1.44 -2.06 21.36
C GLU A 2 1.10 -1.65 19.93
N ASP A 3 1.67 -0.55 19.50
CA ASP A 3 1.48 -0.12 18.13
C ASP A 3 2.71 -0.50 17.31
N SER A 4 2.56 -1.50 16.47
CA SER A 4 3.68 -2.01 15.70
C SER A 4 3.78 -1.36 14.32
N LYS A 5 3.04 -0.30 14.09
CA LYS A 5 3.05 0.35 12.79
C LYS A 5 4.29 1.22 12.62
N ALA A 6 4.85 1.15 11.44
CA ALA A 6 6.01 1.95 11.10
C ALA A 6 5.59 3.12 10.21
N ARG A 7 6.45 4.12 10.14
CA ARG A 7 6.24 5.25 9.25
C ARG A 7 7.24 5.17 8.12
N TYR A 8 6.79 5.54 6.96
CA TYR A 8 7.67 5.57 5.81
C TYR A 8 7.27 6.73 4.92
N THR A 9 8.22 7.59 4.60
CA THR A 9 7.97 8.72 3.71
C THR A 9 8.19 8.28 2.28
N LEU A 10 7.15 8.36 1.47
CA LEU A 10 7.21 7.94 0.08
C LEU A 10 7.42 9.15 -0.81
N ARG A 11 8.42 9.08 -1.66
CA ARG A 11 8.68 10.12 -2.64
C ARG A 11 8.19 9.61 -3.99
N ILE A 12 7.23 10.32 -4.54
CA ILE A 12 6.53 9.83 -5.71
C ILE A 12 6.10 11.02 -6.56
N ASP A 13 6.00 10.82 -7.87
CA ASP A 13 5.53 11.86 -8.75
C ASP A 13 4.13 12.29 -8.37
N GLN A 14 3.89 13.60 -8.45
CA GLN A 14 2.59 14.14 -8.09
C GLN A 14 1.49 13.53 -8.93
N GLU A 15 1.77 13.31 -10.21
CA GLU A 15 0.76 12.74 -11.09
C GLU A 15 0.33 11.35 -10.64
N LEU A 16 1.28 10.54 -10.20
CA LEU A 16 0.96 9.21 -9.69
C LEU A 16 0.17 9.29 -8.41
N LEU A 17 0.52 10.23 -7.56
CA LEU A 17 -0.19 10.40 -6.30
C LEU A 17 -1.62 10.84 -6.55
N ASP A 18 -1.83 11.74 -7.52
CA ASP A 18 -3.16 12.20 -7.86
C ASP A 18 -4.02 11.04 -8.37
N LYS A 19 -3.45 10.22 -9.20
CA LYS A 19 -4.18 9.07 -9.73
C LYS A 19 -4.49 8.06 -8.64
N LEU A 20 -3.55 7.88 -7.73
CA LEU A 20 -3.79 7.00 -6.59
C LEU A 20 -4.97 7.51 -5.76
N GLY A 21 -5.01 8.81 -5.53
CA GLY A 21 -6.12 9.41 -4.81
C GLY A 21 -7.46 9.19 -5.50
N TYR A 22 -7.46 9.28 -6.81
CA TYR A 22 -8.67 9.04 -7.59
C TYR A 22 -9.16 7.60 -7.41
N ILE A 23 -8.22 6.66 -7.50
CA ILE A 23 -8.56 5.24 -7.35
C ILE A 23 -9.06 4.96 -5.94
N ALA A 24 -8.37 5.51 -4.95
CA ALA A 24 -8.75 5.28 -3.56
C ALA A 24 -10.16 5.79 -3.30
N GLU A 25 -10.47 6.97 -3.80
CA GLU A 25 -11.79 7.54 -3.62
C GLU A 25 -12.84 6.69 -4.31
N TYR A 26 -12.55 6.22 -5.50
CA TYR A 26 -13.46 5.36 -6.24
C TYR A 26 -13.77 4.09 -5.46
N GLU A 27 -12.78 3.57 -4.75
CA GLU A 27 -12.93 2.33 -3.99
C GLU A 27 -13.34 2.55 -2.55
N GLY A 28 -13.57 3.80 -2.17
CA GLY A 28 -13.99 4.10 -0.81
C GLY A 28 -12.89 4.00 0.22
N ARG A 29 -11.66 4.26 -0.18
CA ARG A 29 -10.49 4.18 0.70
C ARG A 29 -9.78 5.51 0.75
N THR A 30 -8.98 5.69 1.80
CA THR A 30 -8.03 6.80 1.83
C THR A 30 -6.82 6.41 1.01
N LYS A 31 -5.97 7.41 0.68
CA LYS A 31 -4.72 7.12 -0.03
C LYS A 31 -3.86 6.15 0.79
N ASN A 32 -3.78 6.39 2.09
CA ASN A 32 -2.98 5.52 2.95
C ASN A 32 -3.54 4.10 2.96
N GLY A 33 -4.86 3.97 3.05
CA GLY A 33 -5.49 2.67 3.02
C GLY A 33 -5.24 1.95 1.71
N GLU A 34 -5.28 2.70 0.61
CA GLU A 34 -5.02 2.10 -0.70
C GLU A 34 -3.59 1.61 -0.80
N LEU A 35 -2.63 2.41 -0.29
CA LEU A 35 -1.24 2.00 -0.31
C LEU A 35 -1.01 0.73 0.50
N VAL A 36 -1.59 0.67 1.69
CA VAL A 36 -1.44 -0.52 2.53
C VAL A 36 -2.03 -1.74 1.84
N HIS A 37 -3.17 -1.56 1.19
CA HIS A 37 -3.81 -2.65 0.46
C HIS A 37 -2.90 -3.16 -0.65
N MET A 38 -2.30 -2.25 -1.40
CA MET A 38 -1.44 -2.62 -2.51
C MET A 38 -0.18 -3.34 -2.03
N ILE A 39 0.37 -2.86 -0.92
CA ILE A 39 1.56 -3.48 -0.34
C ILE A 39 1.26 -4.91 0.10
N ARG A 40 0.16 -5.09 0.80
CA ARG A 40 -0.23 -6.42 1.26
C ARG A 40 -0.43 -7.37 0.09
N ARG A 41 -1.07 -6.87 -0.94
CA ARG A 41 -1.34 -7.66 -2.12
C ARG A 41 -0.06 -8.08 -2.82
N ARG A 42 0.89 -7.14 -2.94
CA ARG A 42 2.16 -7.45 -3.58
C ARG A 42 2.97 -8.46 -2.78
N ILE A 43 2.95 -8.32 -1.47
CA ILE A 43 3.66 -9.27 -0.61
C ILE A 43 3.04 -10.66 -0.74
N ALA A 44 1.73 -10.74 -0.74
CA ALA A 44 1.04 -12.02 -0.88
C ALA A 44 1.41 -12.70 -2.19
N GLU A 45 1.48 -11.92 -3.28
CA GLU A 45 1.86 -12.47 -4.57
C GLU A 45 3.27 -13.02 -4.55
N PHE A 46 4.18 -12.26 -3.95
CA PHE A 46 5.57 -12.68 -3.89
C PHE A 46 5.72 -13.96 -3.07
N GLU A 47 5.05 -14.00 -1.94
CA GLU A 47 5.17 -15.18 -1.07
C GLU A 47 4.54 -16.41 -1.68
N ARG A 48 3.51 -16.21 -2.50
CA ARG A 48 2.91 -17.34 -3.18
C ARG A 48 3.87 -17.96 -4.19
N GLU A 49 4.72 -17.13 -4.81
CA GLU A 49 5.64 -17.59 -5.82
C GLU A 49 6.98 -18.03 -5.26
N HIS A 50 7.43 -17.40 -4.19
CA HIS A 50 8.79 -17.60 -3.69
C HIS A 50 8.85 -18.14 -2.27
N GLY A 51 7.71 -18.31 -1.64
CA GLY A 51 7.70 -18.77 -0.27
C GLY A 51 7.68 -17.60 0.70
N LYS A 52 7.42 -17.94 1.94
CA LYS A 52 7.20 -16.95 2.97
C LYS A 52 8.46 -16.15 3.26
N ILE A 53 8.29 -14.85 3.42
CA ILE A 53 9.38 -13.95 3.80
C ILE A 53 9.55 -14.02 5.31
N GLU A 54 10.78 -14.24 5.74
CA GLU A 54 11.08 -14.33 7.17
C GLU A 54 11.20 -12.98 7.81
#